data_d1db6594023186b9ab3776e7f42fdf55
#
_entry.id   d1db6594023186b9ab3776e7f42fdf55
#
_cell.length_a   1.000
_cell.length_b   1.000
_cell.length_c   1.000
_cell.angle_alpha   90.00
_cell.angle_beta   90.00
_cell.angle_gamma   90.00
#
_symmetry.space_group_name_H-M   'P 1'
#
loop_
_entity.id
_entity.type
_entity.pdbx_description
1 polymer ?
#
loop_
_entity_poly.entity_id
_entity_poly.type
_entity_poly.pdbx_seq_one_letter_code
_entity_poly.pdbx_strand_id
1 'polypeptide(L)'
;MSKITQRVPHNAMLLIEYYRLMISADLLEYLVGLLVGPVYLDDGAKLPRQYFSLIRYTDDEEEMRAAQVVIKPSGFFSWDNYGKPSAEPQLPLAEWEGVPLLFGEPRYEWINEGKTLLLHADLIASSYYLISRYEEMTHRGQRDHLGRFPGSMSLPVRAGFIHRPIVDEYSLVLRSFLERNGVLASAGLNLESSGNTFTRIKLTHDICRPFWCRGIANIFKGIFYHKYNPFTILRVLLSSPSHDPYYTFDEIFASDKSVIDSFPEGRVQSALFMRTPSGHELDTPNYRLTSPYLYHILSEADKIGAIFGLLCSHRSSQRPRLIPEELKTLRADLAKVYRRLYGWFEEQENKGHAYKQNQKCRRDLELTRSRHSSLALGEPEDVRELLVSGIRHDYSMAYMDSLGFRLGTSRPVRFINPNTRELTDLIMHPISLNASVLINEEISHLRSEDEAYRYCCEVVDLVYKCGGELTLSWQTDLFVKEEHPWIGSLYHRLLDYISKTYGERKEQ
;
A
#
# COMPACT_ATOMS: atom_id res chain seq x y z
N MET A 1 4.80 40.16 -48.74
CA MET A 1 4.27 38.87 -48.21
C MET A 1 4.82 38.67 -46.83
N SER A 2 4.09 39.09 -45.80
CA SER A 2 4.47 38.94 -44.38
C SER A 2 4.08 37.56 -43.89
N LYS A 3 5.05 36.80 -43.40
CA LYS A 3 4.82 35.53 -42.72
C LYS A 3 4.15 35.84 -41.35
N ILE A 4 2.85 35.56 -41.26
CA ILE A 4 2.13 35.50 -39.99
C ILE A 4 2.53 34.17 -39.32
N THR A 5 3.44 34.23 -38.36
CA THR A 5 3.70 33.17 -37.43
C THR A 5 2.54 33.15 -36.42
N GLN A 6 1.53 32.35 -36.66
CA GLN A 6 0.52 32.05 -35.67
C GLN A 6 1.18 31.30 -34.49
N ARG A 7 1.29 31.98 -33.36
CA ARG A 7 1.59 31.30 -32.08
C ARG A 7 0.44 30.39 -31.73
N VAL A 8 0.68 29.08 -31.77
CA VAL A 8 -0.26 28.05 -31.29
C VAL A 8 -0.53 28.36 -29.80
N PRO A 9 -1.77 28.43 -29.35
CA PRO A 9 -2.08 28.67 -27.94
C PRO A 9 -1.50 27.53 -27.09
N HIS A 10 -1.00 27.85 -25.89
CA HIS A 10 -0.40 26.88 -24.95
C HIS A 10 -1.32 25.65 -24.70
N ASN A 11 -2.63 25.84 -24.65
CA ASN A 11 -3.62 24.75 -24.53
C ASN A 11 -3.70 23.84 -25.76
N ALA A 12 -3.37 24.32 -26.96
CA ALA A 12 -3.35 23.50 -28.16
C ALA A 12 -2.07 22.64 -28.25
N MET A 13 -0.94 23.16 -27.73
CA MET A 13 0.30 22.37 -27.57
C MET A 13 0.11 21.22 -26.61
N LEU A 14 -0.51 21.43 -25.45
CA LEU A 14 -0.86 20.38 -24.47
C LEU A 14 -1.79 19.32 -25.06
N LEU A 15 -2.72 19.71 -25.95
CA LEU A 15 -3.60 18.77 -26.65
C LEU A 15 -2.82 17.92 -27.66
N ILE A 16 -1.86 18.49 -28.38
CA ILE A 16 -1.02 17.77 -29.35
C ILE A 16 -0.10 16.76 -28.64
N GLU A 17 0.51 17.13 -27.51
CA GLU A 17 1.27 16.21 -26.66
C GLU A 17 0.40 15.07 -26.11
N TYR A 18 -0.80 15.36 -25.65
CA TYR A 18 -1.75 14.34 -25.19
C TYR A 18 -2.08 13.32 -26.27
N TYR A 19 -2.31 13.76 -27.52
CA TYR A 19 -2.58 12.84 -28.64
C TYR A 19 -1.34 12.03 -29.07
N ARG A 20 -0.13 12.55 -28.86
CA ARG A 20 1.11 11.89 -29.27
C ARG A 20 1.56 10.83 -28.25
N LEU A 21 1.55 11.16 -26.96
CA LEU A 21 2.05 10.30 -25.87
C LEU A 21 0.94 9.55 -25.13
N MET A 22 -0.34 9.82 -25.41
CA MET A 22 -1.48 9.21 -24.73
C MET A 22 -1.38 9.23 -23.18
N ILE A 23 -0.72 10.23 -22.61
CA ILE A 23 -0.58 10.45 -21.18
C ILE A 23 -1.02 11.87 -20.82
N SER A 24 -1.84 12.02 -19.79
CA SER A 24 -2.28 13.35 -19.34
C SER A 24 -1.16 14.10 -18.62
N ALA A 25 -1.21 15.43 -18.67
CA ALA A 25 -0.24 16.27 -17.95
C ALA A 25 -0.24 15.97 -16.45
N ASP A 26 -1.41 15.80 -15.83
CA ASP A 26 -1.54 15.48 -14.39
C ASP A 26 -0.86 14.13 -14.02
N LEU A 27 -1.03 13.12 -14.89
CA LEU A 27 -0.39 11.84 -14.68
C LEU A 27 1.13 11.93 -14.88
N LEU A 28 1.58 12.67 -15.88
CA LEU A 28 3.01 12.90 -16.11
C LEU A 28 3.65 13.65 -14.93
N GLU A 29 3.00 14.73 -14.47
CA GLU A 29 3.44 15.46 -13.28
C GLU A 29 3.54 14.56 -12.05
N TYR A 30 2.56 13.70 -11.85
CA TYR A 30 2.56 12.72 -10.77
C TYR A 30 3.75 11.74 -10.87
N LEU A 31 4.04 11.20 -12.06
CA LEU A 31 5.16 10.27 -12.27
C LEU A 31 6.53 10.95 -12.10
N VAL A 32 6.70 12.16 -12.62
CA VAL A 32 7.90 12.96 -12.36
C VAL A 32 8.04 13.23 -10.86
N GLY A 33 6.92 13.53 -10.21
CA GLY A 33 6.88 13.72 -8.76
C GLY A 33 7.35 12.53 -7.95
N LEU A 34 7.02 11.32 -8.37
CA LEU A 34 7.53 10.09 -7.72
C LEU A 34 9.04 9.94 -7.83
N LEU A 35 9.63 10.45 -8.92
CA LEU A 35 11.07 10.33 -9.17
C LEU A 35 11.90 11.43 -8.48
N VAL A 36 11.44 12.67 -8.49
CA VAL A 36 12.23 13.82 -8.00
C VAL A 36 11.55 14.65 -6.91
N GLY A 37 10.26 14.44 -6.65
CA GLY A 37 9.50 15.17 -5.63
C GLY A 37 9.78 14.69 -4.21
N PRO A 38 9.39 15.45 -3.19
CA PRO A 38 9.42 15.00 -1.81
C PRO A 38 8.50 13.79 -1.62
N VAL A 39 8.86 12.89 -0.73
CA VAL A 39 8.17 11.60 -0.51
C VAL A 39 6.79 11.73 0.15
N TYR A 40 6.36 12.93 0.50
CA TYR A 40 5.12 13.20 1.25
C TYR A 40 3.92 13.42 0.32
N LEU A 41 3.21 12.34 -0.03
CA LEU A 41 1.97 12.42 -0.83
C LEU A 41 0.69 12.19 -0.01
N ASP A 42 0.75 12.26 1.32
CA ASP A 42 -0.36 11.83 2.18
C ASP A 42 -1.52 12.85 2.28
N ASP A 43 -1.32 14.13 1.93
CA ASP A 43 -2.33 15.18 2.12
C ASP A 43 -2.75 15.91 0.84
N GLY A 44 -2.56 15.30 -0.33
CA GLY A 44 -2.88 15.97 -1.60
C GLY A 44 -2.02 17.22 -1.87
N ALA A 45 -0.89 17.34 -1.17
CA ALA A 45 0.05 18.42 -1.39
C ALA A 45 0.55 18.39 -2.83
N LYS A 46 0.24 19.44 -3.58
CA LYS A 46 0.77 19.62 -4.94
C LYS A 46 2.27 19.84 -4.83
N LEU A 47 3.02 19.05 -5.58
CA LEU A 47 4.46 19.24 -5.71
C LEU A 47 4.78 20.66 -6.18
N PRO A 48 5.82 21.31 -5.64
CA PRO A 48 6.23 22.62 -6.12
C PRO A 48 6.53 22.58 -7.62
N ARG A 49 6.03 23.55 -8.38
CA ARG A 49 6.18 23.64 -9.85
C ARG A 49 7.62 23.53 -10.33
N GLN A 50 8.57 23.93 -9.52
CA GLN A 50 10.01 23.88 -9.83
C GLN A 50 10.52 22.46 -10.16
N TYR A 51 9.95 21.42 -9.59
CA TYR A 51 10.35 20.05 -9.91
C TYR A 51 9.86 19.60 -11.28
N PHE A 52 8.69 20.08 -11.71
CA PHE A 52 8.16 19.77 -13.05
C PHE A 52 8.85 20.55 -14.15
N SER A 53 9.42 21.71 -13.84
CA SER A 53 10.20 22.48 -14.80
C SER A 53 11.59 21.91 -15.06
N LEU A 54 12.10 21.06 -14.15
CA LEU A 54 13.42 20.46 -14.27
C LEU A 54 13.46 19.37 -15.35
N ILE A 55 12.46 18.51 -15.39
CA ILE A 55 12.42 17.31 -16.27
C ILE A 55 11.33 17.48 -17.32
N ARG A 56 11.69 17.27 -18.58
CA ARG A 56 10.76 17.13 -19.70
C ARG A 56 10.72 15.67 -20.16
N TYR A 57 9.55 15.21 -20.54
CA TYR A 57 9.33 13.88 -21.11
C TYR A 57 8.87 14.07 -22.55
N THR A 58 9.83 14.13 -23.47
CA THR A 58 9.57 14.47 -24.86
C THR A 58 10.62 13.89 -25.81
N ASP A 59 10.25 13.69 -27.07
CA ASP A 59 11.13 13.39 -28.20
C ASP A 59 11.14 14.53 -29.25
N ASP A 60 10.52 15.67 -28.93
CA ASP A 60 10.53 16.88 -29.76
C ASP A 60 11.82 17.68 -29.58
N GLU A 61 12.51 17.99 -30.68
CA GLU A 61 13.82 18.64 -30.62
C GLU A 61 13.78 20.07 -30.05
N GLU A 62 12.70 20.82 -30.27
CA GLU A 62 12.59 22.19 -29.76
C GLU A 62 12.39 22.17 -28.24
N GLU A 63 11.55 21.28 -27.76
CA GLU A 63 11.32 21.09 -26.33
C GLU A 63 12.56 20.54 -25.62
N MET A 64 13.27 19.58 -26.24
CA MET A 64 14.54 19.08 -25.70
C MET A 64 15.55 20.21 -25.51
N ARG A 65 15.67 21.15 -26.45
CA ARG A 65 16.61 22.28 -26.37
C ARG A 65 16.22 23.29 -25.29
N ALA A 66 14.95 23.33 -24.92
CA ALA A 66 14.45 24.27 -23.90
C ALA A 66 14.54 23.71 -22.47
N ALA A 67 14.87 22.43 -22.29
CA ALA A 67 14.90 21.74 -21.00
C ALA A 67 16.32 21.57 -20.45
N GLN A 68 16.45 21.48 -19.13
CA GLN A 68 17.72 21.10 -18.48
C GLN A 68 17.91 19.59 -18.46
N VAL A 69 16.84 18.83 -18.22
CA VAL A 69 16.82 17.37 -18.24
C VAL A 69 15.70 16.89 -19.14
N VAL A 70 15.98 15.95 -19.99
CA VAL A 70 15.00 15.25 -20.82
C VAL A 70 15.06 13.77 -20.53
N ILE A 71 13.92 13.17 -20.24
CA ILE A 71 13.74 11.72 -20.31
C ILE A 71 13.07 11.43 -21.66
N LYS A 72 13.77 10.69 -22.52
CA LYS A 72 13.26 10.36 -23.86
C LYS A 72 12.21 9.25 -23.77
N PRO A 73 10.99 9.44 -24.31
CA PRO A 73 9.99 8.39 -24.38
C PRO A 73 10.48 7.17 -25.15
N SER A 74 10.28 5.98 -24.59
CA SER A 74 10.60 4.70 -25.24
C SER A 74 9.58 4.27 -26.32
N GLY A 75 8.47 5.02 -26.43
CA GLY A 75 7.34 4.66 -27.29
C GLY A 75 6.30 3.78 -26.58
N PHE A 76 6.47 3.45 -25.29
CA PHE A 76 5.48 2.68 -24.54
C PHE A 76 4.08 3.30 -24.57
N PHE A 77 3.97 4.62 -24.35
CA PHE A 77 2.70 5.34 -24.35
C PHE A 77 2.17 5.68 -25.76
N SER A 78 2.80 5.22 -26.83
CA SER A 78 2.30 5.47 -28.17
C SER A 78 1.01 4.70 -28.45
N TRP A 79 0.18 5.23 -29.34
CA TRP A 79 -1.04 4.58 -29.80
C TRP A 79 -0.80 3.16 -30.36
N ASP A 80 0.34 2.97 -31.00
CA ASP A 80 0.68 1.69 -31.63
C ASP A 80 1.09 0.62 -30.63
N ASN A 81 1.51 1.00 -29.43
CA ASN A 81 2.04 0.08 -28.43
C ASN A 81 1.10 -0.13 -27.23
N TYR A 82 0.56 0.94 -26.67
CA TYR A 82 -0.19 0.87 -25.41
C TYR A 82 -1.40 -0.06 -25.50
N GLY A 83 -1.56 -0.93 -24.50
CA GLY A 83 -2.64 -1.92 -24.43
C GLY A 83 -2.36 -3.22 -25.19
N LYS A 84 -1.18 -3.35 -25.80
CA LYS A 84 -0.79 -4.55 -26.54
C LYS A 84 0.24 -5.37 -25.77
N PRO A 85 0.25 -6.71 -25.87
CA PRO A 85 1.28 -7.56 -25.28
C PRO A 85 2.69 -7.24 -25.79
N SER A 86 2.82 -6.72 -27.02
CA SER A 86 4.11 -6.30 -27.61
C SER A 86 4.73 -5.08 -26.92
N ALA A 87 3.97 -4.35 -26.12
CA ALA A 87 4.48 -3.23 -25.32
C ALA A 87 5.09 -3.65 -23.97
N GLU A 88 5.07 -4.94 -23.67
CA GLU A 88 5.67 -5.44 -22.43
C GLU A 88 7.21 -5.48 -22.52
N PRO A 89 7.92 -5.28 -21.40
CA PRO A 89 9.38 -5.35 -21.38
C PRO A 89 9.91 -6.70 -21.85
N GLN A 90 10.95 -6.67 -22.64
CA GLN A 90 11.63 -7.88 -23.13
C GLN A 90 12.67 -8.33 -22.10
N LEU A 91 12.73 -9.64 -21.87
CA LEU A 91 13.76 -10.24 -21.00
C LEU A 91 14.95 -10.74 -21.83
N PRO A 92 16.16 -10.64 -21.31
CA PRO A 92 16.57 -10.05 -20.01
C PRO A 92 16.48 -8.53 -20.00
N LEU A 93 16.21 -7.94 -18.83
CA LEU A 93 16.21 -6.49 -18.68
C LEU A 93 17.64 -5.93 -18.70
N ALA A 94 17.79 -4.73 -19.25
CA ALA A 94 18.99 -3.92 -19.04
C ALA A 94 19.03 -3.38 -17.59
N GLU A 95 20.18 -2.82 -17.19
CA GLU A 95 20.31 -2.12 -15.91
C GLU A 95 20.77 -0.68 -16.14
N TRP A 96 20.14 0.26 -15.46
CA TRP A 96 20.57 1.65 -15.39
C TRP A 96 20.98 1.98 -13.96
N GLU A 97 22.24 2.39 -13.78
CA GLU A 97 22.83 2.69 -12.46
C GLU A 97 22.63 1.54 -11.44
N GLY A 98 22.66 0.28 -11.88
CA GLY A 98 22.49 -0.90 -11.05
C GLY A 98 21.02 -1.25 -10.70
N VAL A 99 20.04 -0.57 -11.33
CA VAL A 99 18.63 -0.84 -11.17
C VAL A 99 18.07 -1.43 -12.47
N PRO A 100 17.29 -2.54 -12.44
CA PRO A 100 16.65 -3.09 -13.63
C PRO A 100 15.83 -2.04 -14.37
N LEU A 101 16.07 -1.88 -15.68
CA LEU A 101 15.41 -0.90 -16.52
C LEU A 101 14.38 -1.62 -17.41
N LEU A 102 13.10 -1.24 -17.28
CA LEU A 102 12.03 -1.86 -18.05
C LEU A 102 11.94 -1.34 -19.49
N PHE A 103 12.17 -0.03 -19.66
CA PHE A 103 12.00 0.65 -20.95
C PHE A 103 13.14 1.61 -21.23
N GLY A 104 13.45 1.77 -22.54
CA GLY A 104 14.51 2.64 -22.98
C GLY A 104 15.88 1.96 -23.01
N GLU A 105 16.93 2.76 -23.06
CA GLU A 105 18.32 2.31 -23.14
C GLU A 105 19.11 2.84 -21.93
N PRO A 106 20.04 2.07 -21.34
CA PRO A 106 20.79 2.48 -20.16
C PRO A 106 21.94 3.45 -20.50
N ARG A 107 21.62 4.52 -21.20
CA ARG A 107 22.60 5.53 -21.61
C ARG A 107 22.05 6.95 -21.46
N TYR A 108 22.98 7.91 -21.44
CA TYR A 108 22.69 9.33 -21.46
C TYR A 108 23.67 10.07 -22.35
N GLU A 109 23.32 11.29 -22.73
CA GLU A 109 24.20 12.20 -23.47
C GLU A 109 23.90 13.66 -23.14
N TRP A 110 24.90 14.51 -23.35
CA TRP A 110 24.72 15.93 -23.26
C TRP A 110 24.46 16.50 -24.67
N ILE A 111 23.38 17.20 -24.84
CA ILE A 111 23.00 17.87 -26.07
C ILE A 111 22.96 19.38 -25.87
N ASN A 112 22.69 20.16 -26.93
CA ASN A 112 22.56 21.60 -26.88
C ASN A 112 23.80 22.29 -26.25
N GLU A 113 24.97 21.98 -26.76
CA GLU A 113 26.27 22.50 -26.27
C GLU A 113 26.51 22.21 -24.76
N GLY A 114 26.07 21.05 -24.27
CA GLY A 114 26.22 20.67 -22.89
C GLY A 114 25.24 21.30 -21.89
N LYS A 115 24.15 21.91 -22.39
CA LYS A 115 23.15 22.58 -21.53
C LYS A 115 21.99 21.67 -21.15
N THR A 116 21.76 20.59 -21.92
CA THR A 116 20.64 19.68 -21.73
C THR A 116 21.17 18.25 -21.53
N LEU A 117 20.80 17.63 -20.42
CA LEU A 117 21.05 16.23 -20.13
C LEU A 117 19.91 15.38 -20.70
N LEU A 118 20.20 14.55 -21.69
CA LEU A 118 19.26 13.63 -22.31
C LEU A 118 19.45 12.21 -21.76
N LEU A 119 18.43 11.69 -21.07
CA LEU A 119 18.37 10.33 -20.56
C LEU A 119 17.57 9.46 -21.53
N HIS A 120 18.17 8.37 -22.00
CA HIS A 120 17.48 7.36 -22.83
C HIS A 120 16.80 6.27 -21.99
N ALA A 121 17.11 6.19 -20.69
CA ALA A 121 16.43 5.35 -19.73
C ALA A 121 15.04 5.94 -19.44
N ASP A 122 13.98 5.26 -19.91
CA ASP A 122 12.60 5.71 -19.73
C ASP A 122 12.06 5.31 -18.35
N LEU A 123 12.49 6.06 -17.32
CA LEU A 123 12.08 5.82 -15.94
C LEU A 123 10.59 6.15 -15.72
N ILE A 124 10.00 6.99 -16.56
CA ILE A 124 8.58 7.35 -16.49
C ILE A 124 7.71 6.16 -16.89
N ALA A 125 7.95 5.56 -18.06
CA ALA A 125 7.23 4.37 -18.50
C ALA A 125 7.51 3.17 -17.57
N SER A 126 8.75 3.00 -17.10
CA SER A 126 9.15 1.93 -16.20
C SER A 126 8.40 2.01 -14.85
N SER A 127 8.33 3.20 -14.26
CA SER A 127 7.55 3.43 -13.03
C SER A 127 6.06 3.22 -13.26
N TYR A 128 5.51 3.80 -14.33
CA TYR A 128 4.11 3.65 -14.68
C TYR A 128 3.70 2.18 -14.82
N TYR A 129 4.47 1.38 -15.55
CA TYR A 129 4.19 -0.03 -15.80
C TYR A 129 3.93 -0.80 -14.50
N LEU A 130 4.77 -0.59 -13.50
CA LEU A 130 4.67 -1.26 -12.20
C LEU A 130 3.54 -0.72 -11.35
N ILE A 131 3.49 0.59 -11.13
CA ILE A 131 2.52 1.18 -10.19
C ILE A 131 1.09 1.14 -10.72
N SER A 132 0.89 1.14 -12.05
CA SER A 132 -0.43 0.98 -12.67
C SER A 132 -0.87 -0.49 -12.79
N ARG A 133 0.03 -1.44 -12.52
CA ARG A 133 -0.22 -2.88 -12.74
C ARG A 133 -0.61 -3.17 -14.19
N TYR A 134 0.10 -2.53 -15.14
CA TYR A 134 -0.18 -2.64 -16.55
C TYR A 134 -0.24 -4.09 -17.03
N GLU A 135 0.68 -4.95 -16.58
CA GLU A 135 0.73 -6.37 -16.90
C GLU A 135 -0.55 -7.11 -16.48
N GLU A 136 -1.11 -6.78 -15.32
CA GLU A 136 -2.35 -7.38 -14.83
C GLU A 136 -3.56 -7.02 -15.72
N MET A 137 -3.50 -5.86 -16.37
CA MET A 137 -4.50 -5.44 -17.37
C MET A 137 -4.37 -6.21 -18.68
N THR A 138 -3.16 -6.36 -19.20
CA THR A 138 -2.92 -7.06 -20.47
C THR A 138 -3.18 -8.56 -20.37
N HIS A 139 -3.02 -9.12 -19.15
CA HIS A 139 -3.23 -10.54 -18.85
C HIS A 139 -4.49 -10.81 -18.01
N ARG A 140 -5.63 -10.18 -18.35
CA ARG A 140 -6.89 -10.34 -17.57
C ARG A 140 -7.41 -11.76 -17.46
N GLY A 141 -7.09 -12.62 -18.42
CA GLY A 141 -7.47 -14.03 -18.40
C GLY A 141 -6.69 -14.87 -17.40
N GLN A 142 -5.60 -14.34 -16.85
CA GLN A 142 -4.73 -15.03 -15.90
C GLN A 142 -5.13 -14.63 -14.47
N ARG A 143 -6.04 -15.40 -13.87
CA ARG A 143 -6.51 -15.18 -12.51
C ARG A 143 -6.59 -16.50 -11.77
N ASP A 144 -6.30 -16.47 -10.47
CA ASP A 144 -6.53 -17.59 -9.59
C ASP A 144 -8.04 -17.78 -9.29
N HIS A 145 -8.36 -18.76 -8.45
CA HIS A 145 -9.74 -19.09 -8.08
C HIS A 145 -10.46 -17.97 -7.28
N LEU A 146 -9.73 -16.99 -6.76
CA LEU A 146 -10.26 -15.79 -6.09
C LEU A 146 -10.25 -14.55 -6.98
N GLY A 147 -9.88 -14.68 -8.24
CA GLY A 147 -9.85 -13.58 -9.21
C GLY A 147 -8.58 -12.71 -9.12
N ARG A 148 -7.55 -13.13 -8.39
CA ARG A 148 -6.29 -12.38 -8.24
C ARG A 148 -5.33 -12.73 -9.37
N PHE A 149 -4.50 -11.76 -9.77
CA PHE A 149 -3.38 -12.01 -10.67
C PHE A 149 -2.26 -12.73 -9.91
N PRO A 150 -1.77 -13.89 -10.39
CA PRO A 150 -0.70 -14.62 -9.70
C PRO A 150 0.62 -13.87 -9.77
N GLY A 151 1.25 -13.64 -8.61
CA GLY A 151 2.55 -12.99 -8.51
C GLY A 151 3.66 -13.76 -9.21
N SER A 152 3.58 -15.10 -9.19
CA SER A 152 4.50 -16.01 -9.91
C SER A 152 4.56 -15.77 -11.43
N MET A 153 3.50 -15.17 -12.00
CA MET A 153 3.44 -14.82 -13.43
C MET A 153 3.92 -13.40 -13.71
N SER A 154 4.12 -12.58 -12.67
CA SER A 154 4.48 -11.17 -12.82
C SER A 154 5.89 -10.97 -13.39
N LEU A 155 6.08 -9.86 -14.11
CA LEU A 155 7.39 -9.46 -14.61
C LEU A 155 8.44 -9.36 -13.48
N PRO A 156 8.15 -8.76 -12.30
CA PRO A 156 9.11 -8.72 -11.20
C PRO A 156 9.62 -10.08 -10.76
N VAL A 157 8.77 -11.11 -10.73
CA VAL A 157 9.17 -12.49 -10.41
C VAL A 157 9.98 -13.09 -11.56
N ARG A 158 9.49 -13.01 -12.81
CA ARG A 158 10.14 -13.56 -14.00
C ARG A 158 11.52 -12.94 -14.26
N ALA A 159 11.68 -11.65 -13.91
CA ALA A 159 12.93 -10.91 -14.05
C ALA A 159 13.81 -10.93 -12.79
N GLY A 160 13.36 -11.55 -11.70
CA GLY A 160 14.15 -11.76 -10.47
C GLY A 160 14.31 -10.54 -9.57
N PHE A 161 13.49 -9.48 -9.73
CA PHE A 161 13.60 -8.27 -8.90
C PHE A 161 12.41 -8.02 -7.96
N ILE A 162 11.51 -8.98 -7.77
CA ILE A 162 10.31 -8.84 -6.94
C ILE A 162 10.60 -8.32 -5.51
N HIS A 163 11.79 -8.63 -4.96
CA HIS A 163 12.21 -8.23 -3.62
C HIS A 163 12.78 -6.79 -3.57
N ARG A 164 12.82 -6.08 -4.70
CA ARG A 164 13.36 -4.72 -4.81
C ARG A 164 12.24 -3.72 -5.14
N PRO A 165 12.12 -2.61 -4.38
CA PRO A 165 11.20 -1.52 -4.72
C PRO A 165 11.83 -0.62 -5.78
N ILE A 166 11.98 -1.12 -7.02
CA ILE A 166 12.81 -0.48 -8.06
C ILE A 166 12.32 0.92 -8.47
N VAL A 167 11.03 1.25 -8.28
CA VAL A 167 10.53 2.62 -8.50
C VAL A 167 11.13 3.59 -7.47
N ASP A 168 11.29 3.14 -6.22
CA ASP A 168 11.94 3.93 -5.17
C ASP A 168 13.44 4.03 -5.46
N GLU A 169 14.05 2.95 -5.92
CA GLU A 169 15.46 2.94 -6.33
C GLU A 169 15.71 3.88 -7.52
N TYR A 170 14.80 3.92 -8.53
CA TYR A 170 14.89 4.91 -9.61
C TYR A 170 14.94 6.35 -9.09
N SER A 171 14.11 6.66 -8.08
CA SER A 171 14.13 7.98 -7.45
C SER A 171 15.47 8.29 -6.81
N LEU A 172 16.05 7.36 -6.05
CA LEU A 172 17.33 7.55 -5.38
C LEU A 172 18.50 7.72 -6.39
N VAL A 173 18.58 6.81 -7.37
CA VAL A 173 19.66 6.84 -8.35
C VAL A 173 19.55 8.03 -9.29
N LEU A 174 18.31 8.42 -9.70
CA LEU A 174 18.13 9.61 -10.53
C LEU A 174 18.58 10.88 -9.83
N ARG A 175 18.20 11.07 -8.55
CA ARG A 175 18.61 12.23 -7.76
C ARG A 175 20.13 12.30 -7.61
N SER A 176 20.76 11.19 -7.23
CA SER A 176 22.22 11.10 -7.13
C SER A 176 22.91 11.34 -8.48
N PHE A 177 22.31 10.84 -9.57
CA PHE A 177 22.80 11.05 -10.92
C PHE A 177 22.73 12.52 -11.33
N LEU A 178 21.62 13.20 -11.10
CA LEU A 178 21.45 14.64 -11.38
C LEU A 178 22.40 15.51 -10.55
N GLU A 179 22.63 15.14 -9.29
CA GLU A 179 23.57 15.83 -8.40
C GLU A 179 25.01 15.70 -8.90
N ARG A 180 25.46 14.48 -9.16
CA ARG A 180 26.83 14.20 -9.67
C ARG A 180 27.14 14.90 -10.99
N ASN A 181 26.12 15.10 -11.83
CA ASN A 181 26.24 15.78 -13.12
C ASN A 181 26.04 17.31 -13.03
N GLY A 182 25.95 17.87 -11.81
CA GLY A 182 25.84 19.32 -11.59
C GLY A 182 24.51 19.95 -12.00
N VAL A 183 23.52 19.15 -12.40
CA VAL A 183 22.21 19.63 -12.88
C VAL A 183 21.44 20.35 -11.78
N LEU A 184 21.45 19.78 -10.57
CA LEU A 184 20.71 20.37 -9.44
C LEU A 184 21.30 21.73 -9.04
N ALA A 185 22.63 21.84 -9.02
CA ALA A 185 23.30 23.09 -8.71
C ALA A 185 23.01 24.17 -9.77
N SER A 186 23.01 23.81 -11.06
CA SER A 186 22.68 24.72 -12.16
C SER A 186 21.21 25.17 -12.14
N ALA A 187 20.31 24.33 -11.65
CA ALA A 187 18.89 24.64 -11.49
C ALA A 187 18.58 25.41 -10.20
N GLY A 188 19.54 25.59 -9.30
CA GLY A 188 19.32 26.18 -7.98
C GLY A 188 18.42 25.33 -7.08
N LEU A 189 18.39 24.02 -7.31
CA LEU A 189 17.57 23.06 -6.58
C LEU A 189 18.42 22.25 -5.62
N ASN A 190 17.86 21.98 -4.44
CA ASN A 190 18.35 20.99 -3.51
C ASN A 190 17.26 19.92 -3.36
N LEU A 191 17.52 18.73 -3.89
CA LEU A 191 16.63 17.59 -3.66
C LEU A 191 17.02 16.98 -2.32
N GLU A 192 16.23 17.20 -1.29
CA GLU A 192 16.45 16.53 0.00
C GLU A 192 16.57 15.02 -0.20
N SER A 193 17.52 14.40 0.50
CA SER A 193 17.67 12.96 0.49
C SER A 193 16.40 12.34 1.03
N SER A 194 15.69 11.58 0.19
CA SER A 194 14.48 10.87 0.60
C SER A 194 14.77 9.48 1.19
N GLY A 195 16.03 9.08 1.27
CA GLY A 195 16.48 7.81 1.81
C GLY A 195 16.84 7.86 3.30
N ASN A 196 17.10 6.70 3.87
CA ASN A 196 17.49 6.49 5.27
C ASN A 196 16.50 7.03 6.30
N THR A 197 15.23 6.80 6.05
CA THR A 197 14.13 7.10 6.96
C THR A 197 12.90 6.26 6.60
N PHE A 198 12.00 6.04 7.56
CA PHE A 198 10.63 5.63 7.23
C PHE A 198 9.76 6.88 7.08
N THR A 199 9.01 7.00 6.00
CA THR A 199 7.95 8.00 5.95
C THR A 199 6.88 7.70 6.97
N ARG A 200 6.46 6.43 7.06
CA ARG A 200 5.56 5.89 8.08
C ARG A 200 5.82 4.40 8.29
N ILE A 201 5.38 3.90 9.45
CA ILE A 201 5.31 2.47 9.76
C ILE A 201 3.85 2.14 10.05
N LYS A 202 3.29 1.19 9.32
CA LYS A 202 1.91 0.72 9.43
C LYS A 202 1.89 -0.71 9.96
N LEU A 203 1.41 -0.88 11.17
CA LEU A 203 1.19 -2.18 11.79
C LEU A 203 -0.28 -2.55 11.55
N THR A 204 -0.55 -3.47 10.63
CA THR A 204 -1.92 -3.71 10.17
C THR A 204 -2.39 -5.12 10.47
N HIS A 205 -3.60 -5.23 11.05
CA HIS A 205 -4.16 -6.48 11.52
C HIS A 205 -5.56 -6.69 10.98
N ASP A 206 -5.78 -7.84 10.34
CA ASP A 206 -7.12 -8.26 9.94
C ASP A 206 -7.75 -9.07 11.06
N ILE A 207 -8.94 -8.68 11.49
CA ILE A 207 -9.72 -9.44 12.45
C ILE A 207 -10.58 -10.45 11.69
N CYS A 208 -10.00 -11.64 11.44
CA CYS A 208 -10.71 -12.72 10.74
C CYS A 208 -11.45 -13.63 11.72
N ARG A 209 -10.81 -14.05 12.79
CA ARG A 209 -11.31 -15.03 13.76
C ARG A 209 -10.99 -14.56 15.19
N PRO A 210 -11.82 -13.62 15.74
CA PRO A 210 -11.53 -13.04 17.06
C PRO A 210 -11.69 -14.02 18.22
N PHE A 211 -12.34 -15.16 18.03
CA PHE A 211 -12.59 -16.18 19.06
C PHE A 211 -12.67 -17.57 18.46
N TRP A 212 -12.28 -18.57 19.24
CA TRP A 212 -12.22 -19.97 18.82
C TRP A 212 -13.63 -20.58 18.58
N CYS A 213 -14.48 -20.65 19.60
CA CYS A 213 -15.78 -21.31 19.54
C CYS A 213 -16.92 -20.50 20.15
N ARG A 214 -16.79 -19.16 20.23
CA ARG A 214 -17.85 -18.35 20.83
C ARG A 214 -18.96 -18.04 19.83
N GLY A 215 -20.21 -18.24 20.26
CA GLY A 215 -21.40 -18.13 19.43
C GLY A 215 -21.99 -19.49 19.03
N ILE A 216 -23.33 -19.59 19.07
CA ILE A 216 -24.05 -20.85 18.91
C ILE A 216 -23.66 -21.58 17.62
N ALA A 217 -23.59 -20.88 16.49
CA ALA A 217 -23.21 -21.49 15.20
C ALA A 217 -21.77 -22.04 15.21
N ASN A 218 -20.83 -21.34 15.86
CA ASN A 218 -19.44 -21.78 15.96
C ASN A 218 -19.27 -22.98 16.89
N ILE A 219 -20.09 -23.06 17.94
CA ILE A 219 -20.11 -24.23 18.84
C ILE A 219 -20.56 -25.48 18.06
N PHE A 220 -21.66 -25.39 17.30
CA PHE A 220 -22.12 -26.51 16.47
C PHE A 220 -21.08 -26.91 15.43
N LYS A 221 -20.46 -25.95 14.75
CA LYS A 221 -19.36 -26.25 13.81
C LYS A 221 -18.16 -26.88 14.51
N GLY A 222 -17.76 -26.37 15.67
CA GLY A 222 -16.67 -26.93 16.47
C GLY A 222 -16.91 -28.41 16.83
N ILE A 223 -18.13 -28.78 17.26
CA ILE A 223 -18.46 -30.14 17.64
C ILE A 223 -18.56 -31.06 16.41
N PHE A 224 -19.32 -30.65 15.39
CA PHE A 224 -19.69 -31.56 14.29
C PHE A 224 -18.67 -31.58 13.14
N TYR A 225 -18.05 -30.45 12.82
CA TYR A 225 -17.06 -30.37 11.72
C TYR A 225 -15.64 -30.51 12.20
N HIS A 226 -15.26 -29.78 13.26
CA HIS A 226 -13.89 -29.80 13.77
C HIS A 226 -13.63 -30.87 14.82
N LYS A 227 -14.68 -31.61 15.24
CA LYS A 227 -14.61 -32.70 16.25
C LYS A 227 -13.93 -32.26 17.55
N TYR A 228 -14.09 -31.01 17.93
CA TYR A 228 -13.56 -30.51 19.20
C TYR A 228 -14.25 -31.18 20.39
N ASN A 229 -13.49 -31.44 21.44
CA ASN A 229 -14.03 -32.03 22.67
C ASN A 229 -15.08 -31.09 23.30
N PRO A 230 -16.35 -31.52 23.51
CA PRO A 230 -17.40 -30.68 24.09
C PRO A 230 -17.03 -30.12 25.46
N PHE A 231 -16.26 -30.84 26.28
CA PHE A 231 -15.81 -30.34 27.57
C PHE A 231 -14.82 -29.17 27.44
N THR A 232 -13.94 -29.21 26.45
CA THR A 232 -13.03 -28.11 26.13
C THR A 232 -13.82 -26.88 25.68
N ILE A 233 -14.81 -27.05 24.81
CA ILE A 233 -15.70 -25.98 24.37
C ILE A 233 -16.42 -25.37 25.56
N LEU A 234 -17.02 -26.20 26.43
CA LEU A 234 -17.71 -25.72 27.63
C LEU A 234 -16.79 -24.94 28.56
N ARG A 235 -15.55 -25.43 28.77
CA ARG A 235 -14.57 -24.73 29.60
C ARG A 235 -14.22 -23.35 29.02
N VAL A 236 -14.01 -23.24 27.71
CA VAL A 236 -13.73 -21.96 27.03
C VAL A 236 -14.91 -21.01 27.11
N LEU A 237 -16.16 -21.53 26.96
CA LEU A 237 -17.38 -20.72 27.06
C LEU A 237 -17.62 -20.16 28.47
N LEU A 238 -17.26 -20.93 29.50
CA LEU A 238 -17.37 -20.52 30.91
C LEU A 238 -16.23 -19.63 31.39
N SER A 239 -15.11 -19.58 30.64
CA SER A 239 -13.98 -18.72 30.93
C SER A 239 -14.21 -17.28 30.47
N SER A 240 -13.39 -16.34 30.96
CA SER A 240 -13.37 -14.98 30.45
C SER A 240 -12.94 -14.96 28.97
N PRO A 241 -13.33 -13.96 28.18
CA PRO A 241 -12.90 -13.82 26.78
C PRO A 241 -11.38 -13.86 26.59
N SER A 242 -10.62 -13.31 27.53
CA SER A 242 -9.14 -13.31 27.54
C SER A 242 -8.50 -14.70 27.68
N HIS A 243 -9.26 -15.73 28.05
CA HIS A 243 -8.79 -17.11 28.10
C HIS A 243 -9.18 -17.92 26.86
N ASP A 244 -9.76 -17.29 25.86
CA ASP A 244 -10.03 -17.92 24.58
C ASP A 244 -8.71 -18.12 23.82
N PRO A 245 -8.41 -19.30 23.24
CA PRO A 245 -7.15 -19.57 22.53
C PRO A 245 -6.88 -18.59 21.39
N TYR A 246 -7.92 -17.98 20.79
CA TYR A 246 -7.80 -16.99 19.72
C TYR A 246 -7.77 -15.54 20.21
N TYR A 247 -7.78 -15.34 21.53
CA TYR A 247 -7.66 -14.00 22.10
C TYR A 247 -6.18 -13.61 22.21
N THR A 248 -5.65 -13.02 21.16
CA THR A 248 -4.23 -12.63 21.04
C THR A 248 -4.03 -11.10 21.08
N PHE A 249 -5.10 -10.35 21.29
CA PHE A 249 -5.12 -8.89 21.12
C PHE A 249 -4.27 -8.14 22.11
N ASP A 250 -4.24 -8.55 23.38
CA ASP A 250 -3.45 -7.86 24.40
C ASP A 250 -1.94 -7.93 24.10
N GLU A 251 -1.47 -9.09 23.61
CA GLU A 251 -0.09 -9.31 23.18
C GLU A 251 0.25 -8.43 21.95
N ILE A 252 -0.64 -8.40 20.95
CA ILE A 252 -0.48 -7.59 19.73
C ILE A 252 -0.42 -6.10 20.10
N PHE A 253 -1.38 -5.61 20.87
CA PHE A 253 -1.45 -4.19 21.22
C PHE A 253 -0.31 -3.73 22.11
N ALA A 254 0.18 -4.59 23.03
CA ALA A 254 1.37 -4.30 23.81
C ALA A 254 2.61 -4.12 22.94
N SER A 255 2.78 -4.99 21.93
CA SER A 255 3.89 -4.92 20.98
C SER A 255 3.79 -3.71 20.06
N ASP A 256 2.62 -3.45 19.51
CA ASP A 256 2.37 -2.27 18.67
C ASP A 256 2.68 -0.99 19.46
N LYS A 257 2.19 -0.90 20.69
CA LYS A 257 2.43 0.24 21.56
C LYS A 257 3.90 0.48 21.84
N SER A 258 4.67 -0.59 22.06
CA SER A 258 6.13 -0.49 22.28
C SER A 258 6.82 0.20 21.11
N VAL A 259 6.44 -0.14 19.86
CA VAL A 259 6.99 0.51 18.66
C VAL A 259 6.46 1.94 18.52
N ILE A 260 5.15 2.16 18.73
CA ILE A 260 4.56 3.52 18.68
C ILE A 260 5.29 4.46 19.63
N ASP A 261 5.60 4.00 20.84
CA ASP A 261 6.28 4.80 21.87
C ASP A 261 7.78 5.05 21.56
N SER A 262 8.39 4.27 20.67
CA SER A 262 9.81 4.40 20.28
C SER A 262 10.06 5.37 19.12
N PHE A 263 9.00 5.90 18.49
CA PHE A 263 9.09 6.85 17.38
C PHE A 263 8.36 8.16 17.69
N PRO A 264 8.61 9.23 16.90
CA PRO A 264 7.84 10.46 16.99
C PRO A 264 6.34 10.23 16.75
N GLU A 265 5.50 11.09 17.36
CA GLU A 265 4.05 11.02 17.19
C GLU A 265 3.64 11.02 15.72
N GLY A 266 2.75 10.07 15.34
CA GLY A 266 2.24 9.91 13.98
C GLY A 266 3.16 9.16 13.01
N ARG A 267 4.39 8.80 13.40
CA ARG A 267 5.31 8.01 12.56
C ARG A 267 4.88 6.56 12.47
N VAL A 268 4.44 5.98 13.57
CA VAL A 268 3.93 4.60 13.64
C VAL A 268 2.43 4.62 13.87
N GLN A 269 1.71 3.77 13.16
CA GLN A 269 0.26 3.65 13.26
C GLN A 269 -0.17 2.20 13.22
N SER A 270 -0.91 1.77 14.26
CA SER A 270 -1.62 0.49 14.25
C SER A 270 -2.97 0.65 13.56
N ALA A 271 -3.38 -0.35 12.77
CA ALA A 271 -4.64 -0.36 12.02
C ALA A 271 -5.33 -1.72 12.11
N LEU A 272 -6.62 -1.71 12.42
CA LEU A 272 -7.46 -2.90 12.48
C LEU A 272 -8.47 -2.90 11.34
N PHE A 273 -8.43 -3.92 10.49
CA PHE A 273 -9.43 -4.14 9.45
C PHE A 273 -10.48 -5.14 9.94
N MET A 274 -11.73 -4.71 9.91
CA MET A 274 -12.86 -5.44 10.47
C MET A 274 -13.89 -5.75 9.41
N ARG A 275 -14.40 -6.97 9.44
CA ARG A 275 -15.40 -7.48 8.52
C ARG A 275 -16.81 -7.41 9.13
N THR A 276 -17.79 -7.23 8.28
CA THR A 276 -19.21 -7.47 8.62
C THR A 276 -19.61 -8.89 8.25
N PRO A 277 -20.68 -9.47 8.85
CA PRO A 277 -21.17 -10.78 8.45
C PRO A 277 -21.60 -10.79 6.97
N SER A 278 -21.00 -11.66 6.15
CA SER A 278 -21.21 -11.68 4.70
C SER A 278 -22.04 -12.87 4.21
N GLY A 279 -22.05 -13.98 4.95
CA GLY A 279 -22.66 -15.25 4.54
C GLY A 279 -21.87 -16.04 3.50
N HIS A 280 -20.68 -15.62 3.12
CA HIS A 280 -19.77 -16.37 2.26
C HIS A 280 -18.99 -17.40 3.10
N GLU A 281 -18.71 -18.59 2.54
CA GLU A 281 -18.04 -19.66 3.27
C GLU A 281 -16.62 -19.30 3.73
N LEU A 282 -15.86 -18.59 2.90
CA LEU A 282 -14.51 -18.11 3.22
C LEU A 282 -14.50 -16.97 4.25
N ASP A 283 -15.65 -16.37 4.54
CA ASP A 283 -15.79 -15.31 5.54
C ASP A 283 -16.23 -15.87 6.91
N THR A 284 -15.98 -17.13 7.16
CA THR A 284 -16.32 -17.76 8.45
C THR A 284 -15.11 -17.82 9.38
N PRO A 285 -15.32 -17.71 10.71
CA PRO A 285 -16.59 -17.52 11.39
C PRO A 285 -17.13 -16.09 11.26
N ASN A 286 -18.46 -15.95 11.14
CA ASN A 286 -19.07 -14.65 11.26
C ASN A 286 -19.04 -14.15 12.70
N TYR A 287 -18.74 -12.87 12.89
CA TYR A 287 -18.82 -12.19 14.19
C TYR A 287 -19.57 -10.87 14.02
N ARG A 288 -20.04 -10.30 15.12
CA ARG A 288 -20.66 -8.97 15.14
C ARG A 288 -19.87 -8.07 16.07
N LEU A 289 -19.52 -6.88 15.62
CA LEU A 289 -18.78 -5.90 16.43
C LEU A 289 -19.55 -5.48 17.71
N THR A 290 -20.88 -5.55 17.67
CA THR A 290 -21.76 -5.28 18.81
C THR A 290 -21.78 -6.40 19.84
N SER A 291 -21.01 -7.48 19.65
CA SER A 291 -20.83 -8.52 20.66
C SER A 291 -20.09 -7.94 21.89
N PRO A 292 -20.57 -8.22 23.11
CA PRO A 292 -19.90 -7.75 24.33
C PRO A 292 -18.42 -8.12 24.41
N TYR A 293 -18.01 -9.22 23.80
CA TYR A 293 -16.62 -9.67 23.77
C TYR A 293 -15.70 -8.77 22.96
N LEU A 294 -16.21 -8.10 21.92
CA LEU A 294 -15.43 -7.19 21.06
C LEU A 294 -15.28 -5.79 21.66
N TYR A 295 -16.11 -5.41 22.63
CA TYR A 295 -15.96 -4.11 23.29
C TYR A 295 -14.61 -3.93 23.97
N HIS A 296 -14.12 -4.97 24.63
CA HIS A 296 -12.81 -4.91 25.27
C HIS A 296 -11.70 -4.73 24.23
N ILE A 297 -11.72 -5.53 23.15
CA ILE A 297 -10.75 -5.43 22.05
C ILE A 297 -10.72 -4.02 21.46
N LEU A 298 -11.89 -3.46 21.14
CA LEU A 298 -12.00 -2.12 20.57
C LEU A 298 -11.57 -1.03 21.55
N SER A 299 -11.82 -1.23 22.84
CA SER A 299 -11.35 -0.33 23.90
C SER A 299 -9.83 -0.32 24.03
N GLU A 300 -9.19 -1.50 24.01
CA GLU A 300 -7.73 -1.59 24.06
C GLU A 300 -7.08 -1.03 22.78
N ALA A 301 -7.65 -1.31 21.62
CA ALA A 301 -7.21 -0.72 20.35
C ALA A 301 -7.27 0.83 20.37
N ASP A 302 -8.35 1.38 20.96
CA ASP A 302 -8.51 2.82 21.10
C ASP A 302 -7.45 3.45 22.03
N LYS A 303 -7.05 2.77 23.09
CA LYS A 303 -6.00 3.25 24.01
C LYS A 303 -4.64 3.43 23.35
N ILE A 304 -4.30 2.57 22.37
CA ILE A 304 -3.06 2.70 21.59
C ILE A 304 -3.20 3.64 20.38
N GLY A 305 -4.36 4.23 20.18
CA GLY A 305 -4.63 5.10 19.04
C GLY A 305 -4.76 4.36 17.70
N ALA A 306 -5.13 3.08 17.72
CA ALA A 306 -5.34 2.31 16.50
C ALA A 306 -6.45 2.93 15.65
N ILE A 307 -6.29 2.86 14.34
CA ILE A 307 -7.30 3.27 13.37
C ILE A 307 -8.08 2.06 12.87
N PHE A 308 -9.30 2.32 12.38
CA PHE A 308 -10.17 1.26 11.89
C PHE A 308 -10.40 1.37 10.40
N GLY A 309 -10.52 0.20 9.74
CA GLY A 309 -10.81 0.07 8.33
C GLY A 309 -11.80 -1.05 8.04
N LEU A 310 -12.39 -1.02 6.85
CA LEU A 310 -13.24 -2.09 6.35
C LEU A 310 -12.37 -3.22 5.80
N LEU A 311 -12.55 -4.43 6.32
CA LEU A 311 -12.12 -5.65 5.64
C LEU A 311 -13.26 -6.08 4.71
N CYS A 312 -13.14 -5.74 3.42
CA CYS A 312 -14.10 -6.13 2.40
C CYS A 312 -14.22 -7.66 2.34
N SER A 313 -15.43 -8.18 2.36
CA SER A 313 -15.67 -9.62 2.38
C SER A 313 -15.32 -10.29 1.04
N HIS A 314 -15.14 -11.61 1.02
CA HIS A 314 -15.03 -12.34 -0.25
C HIS A 314 -16.31 -12.19 -1.11
N ARG A 315 -17.46 -12.01 -0.46
CA ARG A 315 -18.72 -11.76 -1.17
C ARG A 315 -18.69 -10.41 -1.89
N SER A 316 -18.16 -9.35 -1.27
CA SER A 316 -18.05 -8.05 -1.92
C SER A 316 -16.99 -8.04 -3.02
N SER A 317 -15.87 -8.78 -2.89
CA SER A 317 -14.91 -8.96 -3.98
C SER A 317 -15.53 -9.61 -5.24
N GLN A 318 -16.54 -10.48 -5.06
CA GLN A 318 -17.32 -11.01 -6.19
C GLN A 318 -18.44 -10.07 -6.67
N ARG A 319 -18.89 -9.16 -5.80
CA ARG A 319 -20.00 -8.23 -6.03
C ARG A 319 -19.70 -6.87 -5.44
N PRO A 320 -18.89 -6.02 -6.10
CA PRO A 320 -18.37 -4.76 -5.56
C PRO A 320 -19.44 -3.81 -5.03
N ARG A 321 -20.64 -3.84 -5.61
CA ARG A 321 -21.79 -3.04 -5.17
C ARG A 321 -22.24 -3.30 -3.72
N LEU A 322 -21.72 -4.36 -3.06
CA LEU A 322 -21.96 -4.62 -1.64
C LEU A 322 -21.03 -3.83 -0.72
N ILE A 323 -19.91 -3.30 -1.22
CA ILE A 323 -18.95 -2.53 -0.43
C ILE A 323 -19.61 -1.36 0.33
N PRO A 324 -20.46 -0.51 -0.30
CA PRO A 324 -21.16 0.56 0.41
C PRO A 324 -22.05 0.06 1.55
N GLU A 325 -22.71 -1.08 1.38
CA GLU A 325 -23.58 -1.68 2.40
C GLU A 325 -22.77 -2.24 3.58
N GLU A 326 -21.66 -2.91 3.31
CA GLU A 326 -20.73 -3.39 4.33
C GLU A 326 -20.17 -2.22 5.13
N LEU A 327 -19.71 -1.16 4.46
CA LEU A 327 -19.18 0.04 5.12
C LEU A 327 -20.24 0.72 5.99
N LYS A 328 -21.49 0.85 5.48
CA LYS A 328 -22.61 1.40 6.24
C LYS A 328 -22.90 0.57 7.50
N THR A 329 -22.88 -0.75 7.37
CA THR A 329 -23.09 -1.68 8.50
C THR A 329 -21.97 -1.54 9.52
N LEU A 330 -20.72 -1.50 9.09
CA LEU A 330 -19.56 -1.35 9.95
C LEU A 330 -19.60 -0.02 10.72
N ARG A 331 -19.92 1.09 10.05
CA ARG A 331 -20.11 2.41 10.67
C ARG A 331 -21.20 2.38 11.75
N ALA A 332 -22.35 1.77 11.43
CA ALA A 332 -23.45 1.68 12.37
C ALA A 332 -23.11 0.83 13.61
N ASP A 333 -22.38 -0.26 13.43
CA ASP A 333 -21.99 -1.11 14.55
C ASP A 333 -20.89 -0.45 15.41
N LEU A 334 -19.89 0.19 14.81
CA LEU A 334 -18.90 0.99 15.55
C LEU A 334 -19.56 2.13 16.33
N ALA A 335 -20.51 2.84 15.73
CA ALA A 335 -21.25 3.89 16.43
C ALA A 335 -21.98 3.38 17.68
N LYS A 336 -22.57 2.15 17.62
CA LYS A 336 -23.17 1.51 18.81
C LYS A 336 -22.14 1.16 19.87
N VAL A 337 -20.96 0.66 19.43
CA VAL A 337 -19.85 0.33 20.33
C VAL A 337 -19.34 1.58 21.04
N TYR A 338 -19.03 2.63 20.31
CA TYR A 338 -18.56 3.89 20.89
C TYR A 338 -19.58 4.52 21.86
N ARG A 339 -20.88 4.48 21.50
CA ARG A 339 -21.95 4.93 22.39
C ARG A 339 -21.95 4.16 23.72
N ARG A 340 -21.67 2.87 23.66
CA ARG A 340 -21.62 2.04 24.89
C ARG A 340 -20.35 2.26 25.72
N LEU A 341 -19.22 2.45 25.06
CA LEU A 341 -17.93 2.68 25.73
C LEU A 341 -17.82 4.06 26.37
N TYR A 342 -18.35 5.08 25.71
CA TYR A 342 -18.10 6.49 26.06
C TYR A 342 -19.35 7.31 26.38
N GLY A 343 -20.56 6.70 26.31
CA GLY A 343 -21.84 7.39 26.52
C GLY A 343 -22.31 8.22 25.31
N TRP A 344 -23.41 8.96 25.50
CA TRP A 344 -23.92 9.84 24.45
C TRP A 344 -23.09 11.11 24.31
N PHE A 345 -22.64 11.39 23.10
CA PHE A 345 -21.74 12.52 22.80
C PHE A 345 -22.45 13.86 22.69
N GLU A 346 -23.77 13.90 22.51
CA GLU A 346 -24.55 15.11 22.23
C GLU A 346 -24.73 16.03 23.46
N GLU A 347 -24.69 15.48 24.69
CA GLU A 347 -24.93 16.29 25.91
C GLU A 347 -23.69 16.94 26.53
N GLN A 348 -22.47 16.66 26.03
CA GLN A 348 -21.22 17.12 26.66
C GLN A 348 -20.31 17.96 25.76
N GLU A 349 -20.84 18.67 24.77
CA GLU A 349 -20.02 19.51 23.86
C GLU A 349 -19.19 20.63 24.55
N ASN A 350 -19.40 20.89 25.82
CA ASN A 350 -18.79 22.03 26.52
C ASN A 350 -17.64 21.71 27.50
N LYS A 351 -17.12 20.48 27.54
CA LYS A 351 -15.98 20.13 28.42
C LYS A 351 -14.82 19.62 27.58
N GLY A 352 -13.68 20.32 27.61
CA GLY A 352 -12.54 20.15 26.69
C GLY A 352 -12.01 18.73 26.46
N HIS A 353 -12.12 17.79 27.41
CA HIS A 353 -11.72 16.39 27.24
C HIS A 353 -12.73 15.61 26.39
N ALA A 354 -14.02 15.83 26.63
CA ALA A 354 -15.11 15.24 25.85
C ALA A 354 -15.08 15.69 24.38
N TYR A 355 -14.70 16.94 24.12
CA TYR A 355 -14.58 17.48 22.74
C TYR A 355 -13.49 16.77 21.92
N LYS A 356 -12.29 16.53 22.49
CA LYS A 356 -11.21 15.79 21.80
C LYS A 356 -11.61 14.35 21.50
N GLN A 357 -12.27 13.67 22.43
CA GLN A 357 -12.74 12.31 22.29
C GLN A 357 -13.88 12.19 21.27
N ASN A 358 -14.80 13.16 21.23
CA ASN A 358 -15.85 13.25 20.23
C ASN A 358 -15.29 13.47 18.81
N GLN A 359 -14.25 14.30 18.64
CA GLN A 359 -13.59 14.49 17.36
C GLN A 359 -12.87 13.23 16.90
N LYS A 360 -12.22 12.47 17.82
CA LYS A 360 -11.60 11.18 17.48
C LYS A 360 -12.65 10.17 17.02
N CYS A 361 -13.74 10.00 17.78
CA CYS A 361 -14.82 9.10 17.42
C CYS A 361 -15.47 9.46 16.06
N ARG A 362 -15.66 10.74 15.77
CA ARG A 362 -16.16 11.18 14.46
C ARG A 362 -15.21 10.77 13.33
N ARG A 363 -13.90 10.98 13.49
CA ARG A 363 -12.88 10.56 12.49
C ARG A 363 -12.84 9.05 12.30
N ASP A 364 -12.92 8.28 13.39
CA ASP A 364 -12.93 6.81 13.34
C ASP A 364 -14.19 6.28 12.65
N LEU A 365 -15.33 6.98 12.79
CA LEU A 365 -16.57 6.65 12.11
C LEU A 365 -16.59 7.04 10.63
N GLU A 366 -15.68 7.89 10.16
CA GLU A 366 -15.57 8.19 8.73
C GLU A 366 -15.13 6.97 7.92
N LEU A 367 -14.33 6.07 8.51
CA LEU A 367 -13.85 4.83 7.90
C LEU A 367 -13.39 5.04 6.45
N THR A 368 -12.29 5.73 6.30
CA THR A 368 -11.73 6.06 4.97
C THR A 368 -10.76 5.01 4.43
N ARG A 369 -10.63 3.86 5.12
CA ARG A 369 -9.65 2.81 4.84
C ARG A 369 -10.29 1.48 4.54
N SER A 370 -9.69 0.72 3.62
CA SER A 370 -10.11 -0.64 3.27
C SER A 370 -8.94 -1.60 3.09
N ARG A 371 -9.26 -2.86 3.18
CA ARG A 371 -8.48 -4.00 2.71
C ARG A 371 -9.46 -5.06 2.20
N HIS A 372 -9.12 -5.77 1.15
CA HIS A 372 -9.91 -6.89 0.67
C HIS A 372 -9.47 -8.19 1.34
N SER A 373 -10.43 -9.01 1.75
CA SER A 373 -10.16 -10.37 2.25
C SER A 373 -9.32 -11.14 1.24
N SER A 374 -8.26 -11.82 1.71
CA SER A 374 -7.28 -12.49 0.86
C SER A 374 -6.66 -11.60 -0.23
N LEU A 375 -6.63 -10.28 -0.02
CA LEU A 375 -6.13 -9.26 -0.95
C LEU A 375 -6.77 -9.33 -2.35
N ALA A 376 -8.02 -9.82 -2.43
CA ALA A 376 -8.75 -10.04 -3.68
C ALA A 376 -9.47 -8.76 -4.16
N LEU A 377 -8.70 -7.68 -4.37
CA LEU A 377 -9.19 -6.43 -4.95
C LEU A 377 -9.44 -6.64 -6.45
N GLY A 378 -10.69 -6.46 -6.89
CA GLY A 378 -11.09 -6.51 -8.30
C GLY A 378 -11.00 -5.12 -8.95
N GLU A 379 -10.26 -5.02 -10.03
CA GLU A 379 -10.02 -3.75 -10.71
C GLU A 379 -10.69 -3.72 -12.10
N PRO A 380 -11.28 -2.60 -12.47
CA PRO A 380 -11.42 -1.30 -11.77
C PRO A 380 -12.69 -1.16 -10.92
N GLU A 381 -13.54 -2.19 -10.86
CA GLU A 381 -14.90 -2.12 -10.30
C GLU A 381 -14.89 -1.85 -8.80
N ASP A 382 -14.04 -2.56 -8.03
CA ASP A 382 -13.92 -2.38 -6.59
C ASP A 382 -13.43 -0.97 -6.25
N VAL A 383 -12.46 -0.47 -7.01
CA VAL A 383 -11.88 0.88 -6.82
C VAL A 383 -12.95 1.96 -6.97
N ARG A 384 -13.84 1.82 -7.96
CA ARG A 384 -14.95 2.74 -8.15
C ARG A 384 -15.89 2.74 -6.93
N GLU A 385 -16.28 1.55 -6.46
CA GLU A 385 -17.19 1.42 -5.33
C GLU A 385 -16.54 1.90 -4.02
N LEU A 386 -15.24 1.68 -3.83
CA LEU A 386 -14.47 2.23 -2.71
C LEU A 386 -14.52 3.76 -2.71
N LEU A 387 -14.19 4.40 -3.83
CA LEU A 387 -14.17 5.86 -3.96
C LEU A 387 -15.55 6.49 -3.73
N VAL A 388 -16.60 5.93 -4.33
CA VAL A 388 -17.99 6.38 -4.15
C VAL A 388 -18.43 6.24 -2.70
N SER A 389 -17.96 5.22 -1.98
CA SER A 389 -18.24 5.00 -0.55
C SER A 389 -17.48 5.94 0.39
N GLY A 390 -16.53 6.73 -0.13
CA GLY A 390 -15.68 7.63 0.67
C GLY A 390 -14.39 7.00 1.18
N ILE A 391 -14.04 5.79 0.75
CA ILE A 391 -12.73 5.19 1.01
C ILE A 391 -11.68 5.98 0.21
N ARG A 392 -10.54 6.24 0.85
CA ARG A 392 -9.40 6.98 0.27
C ARG A 392 -8.09 6.20 0.34
N HIS A 393 -8.01 5.16 1.17
CA HIS A 393 -6.82 4.38 1.41
C HIS A 393 -7.14 2.89 1.29
N ASP A 394 -6.42 2.16 0.45
CA ASP A 394 -6.53 0.70 0.33
C ASP A 394 -5.22 0.01 0.67
N TYR A 395 -5.31 -1.09 1.41
CA TYR A 395 -4.18 -1.87 1.92
C TYR A 395 -4.17 -3.30 1.36
N SER A 396 -4.56 -3.47 0.09
CA SER A 396 -4.65 -4.79 -0.57
C SER A 396 -3.48 -5.10 -1.50
N MET A 397 -2.46 -4.22 -1.60
CA MET A 397 -1.41 -4.32 -2.61
C MET A 397 -0.25 -5.20 -2.16
N ALA A 398 -0.45 -6.52 -2.21
CA ALA A 398 0.58 -7.56 -2.21
C ALA A 398 0.12 -8.76 -3.02
N TYR A 399 1.03 -9.68 -3.33
CA TYR A 399 0.69 -11.00 -3.83
C TYR A 399 0.43 -11.97 -2.68
N MET A 400 -0.35 -13.02 -2.93
CA MET A 400 -0.59 -14.10 -1.97
C MET A 400 0.20 -15.39 -2.28
N ASP A 401 0.92 -15.38 -3.41
CA ASP A 401 1.74 -16.49 -3.90
C ASP A 401 3.20 -16.08 -4.13
N SER A 402 3.60 -14.89 -3.68
CA SER A 402 4.98 -14.39 -3.80
C SER A 402 5.27 -13.33 -2.74
N LEU A 403 6.46 -13.38 -2.14
CA LEU A 403 6.98 -12.32 -1.28
C LEU A 403 7.57 -11.19 -2.12
N GLY A 404 7.37 -9.94 -1.71
CA GLY A 404 7.99 -8.76 -2.33
C GLY A 404 7.00 -7.64 -2.71
N PHE A 405 7.47 -6.71 -3.54
CA PHE A 405 6.78 -5.45 -3.82
C PHE A 405 5.93 -5.53 -5.10
N ARG A 406 4.63 -5.79 -4.96
CA ARG A 406 3.69 -5.91 -6.11
C ARG A 406 3.67 -4.69 -7.01
N LEU A 407 3.81 -3.49 -6.44
CA LEU A 407 3.82 -2.23 -7.19
C LEU A 407 5.24 -1.75 -7.54
N GLY A 408 6.28 -2.53 -7.25
CA GLY A 408 7.67 -2.12 -7.42
C GLY A 408 8.09 -0.91 -6.56
N THR A 409 7.29 -0.57 -5.54
CA THR A 409 7.54 0.54 -4.61
C THR A 409 7.10 0.15 -3.21
N SER A 410 7.74 0.73 -2.20
CA SER A 410 7.31 0.70 -0.80
C SER A 410 6.52 1.95 -0.39
N ARG A 411 6.44 2.97 -1.28
CA ARG A 411 5.73 4.21 -1.01
C ARG A 411 4.25 4.09 -1.33
N PRO A 412 3.36 4.76 -0.58
CA PRO A 412 1.96 4.92 -0.97
C PRO A 412 1.86 5.59 -2.33
N VAL A 413 1.02 5.07 -3.21
CA VAL A 413 0.81 5.59 -4.56
C VAL A 413 -0.67 5.74 -4.85
N ARG A 414 -1.02 6.76 -5.63
CA ARG A 414 -2.38 6.93 -6.13
C ARG A 414 -2.71 5.82 -7.13
N PHE A 415 -3.93 5.32 -7.07
CA PHE A 415 -4.40 4.35 -8.03
C PHE A 415 -4.46 4.96 -9.43
N ILE A 416 -3.79 4.33 -10.37
CA ILE A 416 -3.86 4.64 -11.80
C ILE A 416 -4.73 3.56 -12.45
N ASN A 417 -5.80 3.96 -13.12
CA ASN A 417 -6.57 3.05 -13.94
C ASN A 417 -5.82 2.78 -15.26
N PRO A 418 -5.24 1.60 -15.47
CA PRO A 418 -4.43 1.36 -16.66
C PRO A 418 -5.25 1.33 -17.97
N ASN A 419 -6.58 1.16 -17.91
CA ASN A 419 -7.43 1.19 -19.10
C ASN A 419 -7.65 2.62 -19.61
N THR A 420 -7.89 3.56 -18.69
CA THR A 420 -8.17 4.97 -19.04
C THR A 420 -6.96 5.87 -18.87
N ARG A 421 -5.92 5.40 -18.18
CA ARG A 421 -4.72 6.15 -17.76
C ARG A 421 -5.06 7.33 -16.84
N GLU A 422 -6.18 7.23 -16.14
CA GLU A 422 -6.62 8.24 -15.18
C GLU A 422 -6.02 8.00 -13.81
N LEU A 423 -5.57 9.07 -13.20
CA LEU A 423 -5.13 9.12 -11.81
C LEU A 423 -6.35 9.35 -10.90
N THR A 424 -6.53 8.54 -9.89
CA THR A 424 -7.66 8.65 -8.96
C THR A 424 -7.21 9.18 -7.60
N ASP A 425 -8.16 9.46 -6.70
CA ASP A 425 -7.88 9.88 -5.32
C ASP A 425 -7.73 8.69 -4.34
N LEU A 426 -7.80 7.45 -4.82
CA LEU A 426 -7.51 6.28 -3.97
C LEU A 426 -6.00 6.12 -3.81
N ILE A 427 -5.54 6.12 -2.58
CA ILE A 427 -4.15 5.85 -2.22
C ILE A 427 -4.01 4.37 -1.90
N MET A 428 -3.13 3.70 -2.61
CA MET A 428 -2.76 2.31 -2.36
C MET A 428 -1.51 2.26 -1.49
N HIS A 429 -1.59 1.49 -0.42
CA HIS A 429 -0.49 1.23 0.49
C HIS A 429 0.10 -0.16 0.19
N PRO A 430 1.30 -0.25 -0.42
CA PRO A 430 1.95 -1.53 -0.66
C PRO A 430 2.26 -2.23 0.66
N ILE A 431 1.95 -3.53 0.74
CA ILE A 431 2.32 -4.34 1.89
C ILE A 431 3.76 -4.81 1.70
N SER A 432 4.66 -4.41 2.60
CA SER A 432 6.08 -4.80 2.56
C SER A 432 6.28 -6.23 3.05
N LEU A 433 5.57 -6.63 4.11
CA LEU A 433 5.63 -7.98 4.68
C LEU A 433 4.22 -8.50 4.97
N ASN A 434 3.90 -9.67 4.42
CA ASN A 434 2.63 -10.35 4.60
C ASN A 434 2.84 -11.69 5.34
N ALA A 435 2.38 -11.76 6.58
CA ALA A 435 2.55 -12.93 7.42
C ALA A 435 1.92 -14.19 6.83
N SER A 436 0.77 -14.08 6.13
CA SER A 436 0.11 -15.24 5.50
C SER A 436 0.96 -15.89 4.41
N VAL A 437 1.83 -15.12 3.75
CA VAL A 437 2.77 -15.65 2.75
C VAL A 437 4.04 -16.18 3.43
N LEU A 438 4.54 -15.47 4.47
CA LEU A 438 5.73 -15.87 5.22
C LEU A 438 5.59 -17.27 5.84
N ILE A 439 4.41 -17.61 6.39
CA ILE A 439 4.18 -18.93 7.00
C ILE A 439 4.01 -20.06 6.01
N ASN A 440 3.78 -19.76 4.74
CA ASN A 440 3.61 -20.79 3.71
C ASN A 440 4.97 -21.17 3.13
N GLU A 441 5.54 -22.26 3.62
CA GLU A 441 6.87 -22.75 3.22
C GLU A 441 6.97 -23.05 1.71
N GLU A 442 5.88 -23.50 1.07
CA GLU A 442 5.86 -23.79 -0.36
C GLU A 442 5.99 -22.52 -1.22
N ILE A 443 5.54 -21.37 -0.68
CA ILE A 443 5.56 -20.07 -1.36
C ILE A 443 6.80 -19.27 -0.97
N SER A 444 7.05 -19.14 0.33
CA SER A 444 8.11 -18.30 0.88
C SER A 444 9.50 -18.94 0.76
N HIS A 445 9.54 -20.28 0.72
CA HIS A 445 10.74 -21.09 0.85
C HIS A 445 11.52 -20.88 2.16
N LEU A 446 10.88 -20.28 3.17
CA LEU A 446 11.44 -20.04 4.49
C LEU A 446 11.04 -21.18 5.42
N ARG A 447 12.03 -21.92 5.92
CA ARG A 447 11.85 -23.18 6.65
C ARG A 447 11.95 -23.02 8.17
N SER A 448 12.34 -21.85 8.64
CA SER A 448 12.51 -21.58 10.05
C SER A 448 12.19 -20.14 10.41
N GLU A 449 11.87 -19.90 11.69
CA GLU A 449 11.70 -18.55 12.21
C GLU A 449 12.94 -17.66 11.95
N ASP A 450 14.16 -18.23 12.07
CA ASP A 450 15.39 -17.47 11.88
C ASP A 450 15.64 -17.08 10.42
N GLU A 451 15.24 -17.91 9.46
CA GLU A 451 15.28 -17.55 8.04
C GLU A 451 14.26 -16.46 7.74
N ALA A 452 13.02 -16.60 8.25
CA ALA A 452 11.99 -15.60 8.11
C ALA A 452 12.38 -14.26 8.78
N TYR A 453 13.00 -14.31 9.95
CA TYR A 453 13.48 -13.13 10.65
C TYR A 453 14.55 -12.38 9.85
N ARG A 454 15.55 -13.07 9.31
CA ARG A 454 16.57 -12.44 8.46
C ARG A 454 15.95 -11.78 7.24
N TYR A 455 15.09 -12.48 6.52
CA TYR A 455 14.37 -11.93 5.39
C TYR A 455 13.56 -10.67 5.77
N CYS A 456 12.83 -10.72 6.87
CA CYS A 456 12.05 -9.57 7.33
C CYS A 456 12.95 -8.36 7.67
N CYS A 457 14.09 -8.58 8.33
CA CYS A 457 15.06 -7.50 8.61
C CYS A 457 15.61 -6.88 7.32
N GLU A 458 15.97 -7.71 6.32
CA GLU A 458 16.45 -7.22 5.02
C GLU A 458 15.41 -6.34 4.32
N VAL A 459 14.13 -6.73 4.35
CA VAL A 459 13.02 -5.92 3.79
C VAL A 459 12.85 -4.61 4.57
N VAL A 460 12.91 -4.65 5.90
CA VAL A 460 12.82 -3.44 6.75
C VAL A 460 13.95 -2.46 6.42
N ASP A 461 15.19 -2.95 6.34
CA ASP A 461 16.37 -2.15 6.04
C ASP A 461 16.29 -1.53 4.64
N LEU A 462 15.79 -2.30 3.67
CA LEU A 462 15.60 -1.83 2.31
C LEU A 462 14.55 -0.71 2.23
N VAL A 463 13.40 -0.88 2.89
CA VAL A 463 12.35 0.16 2.95
C VAL A 463 12.88 1.42 3.63
N TYR A 464 13.63 1.29 4.72
CA TYR A 464 14.29 2.42 5.40
C TYR A 464 15.25 3.14 4.46
N LYS A 465 16.14 2.40 3.79
CA LYS A 465 17.09 2.94 2.82
C LYS A 465 16.40 3.70 1.69
N CYS A 466 15.26 3.22 1.23
CA CYS A 466 14.49 3.84 0.15
C CYS A 466 13.61 5.01 0.60
N GLY A 467 13.51 5.29 1.90
CA GLY A 467 12.61 6.33 2.41
C GLY A 467 11.14 5.97 2.20
N GLY A 468 10.80 4.71 2.35
CA GLY A 468 9.47 4.17 2.08
C GLY A 468 8.53 4.18 3.28
N GLU A 469 7.31 3.70 3.06
CA GLU A 469 6.37 3.30 4.11
C GLU A 469 6.53 1.81 4.39
N LEU A 470 6.82 1.45 5.64
CA LEU A 470 6.89 0.07 6.06
C LEU A 470 5.49 -0.40 6.47
N THR A 471 4.85 -1.23 5.66
CA THR A 471 3.53 -1.78 5.95
C THR A 471 3.63 -3.27 6.26
N LEU A 472 3.34 -3.64 7.52
CA LEU A 472 3.27 -5.01 7.98
C LEU A 472 1.81 -5.48 7.98
N SER A 473 1.54 -6.64 7.40
CA SER A 473 0.22 -7.29 7.42
C SER A 473 0.28 -8.56 8.23
N TRP A 474 -0.27 -8.51 9.45
CA TRP A 474 -0.32 -9.64 10.39
C TRP A 474 -1.75 -9.87 10.85
N GLN A 475 -2.35 -10.98 10.46
CA GLN A 475 -3.71 -11.35 10.90
C GLN A 475 -3.69 -11.80 12.35
N THR A 476 -4.75 -11.47 13.09
CA THR A 476 -4.79 -11.73 14.54
C THR A 476 -4.80 -13.21 14.90
N ASP A 477 -5.38 -14.06 14.06
CA ASP A 477 -5.41 -15.51 14.26
C ASP A 477 -4.06 -16.21 13.98
N LEU A 478 -3.14 -15.55 13.30
CA LEU A 478 -1.77 -16.08 13.10
C LEU A 478 -0.93 -16.08 14.40
N PHE A 479 -1.36 -15.38 15.44
CA PHE A 479 -0.70 -15.41 16.75
C PHE A 479 -1.09 -16.64 17.61
N VAL A 480 -2.02 -17.48 17.14
CA VAL A 480 -2.41 -18.70 17.83
C VAL A 480 -1.28 -19.73 17.74
N LYS A 481 -0.54 -19.89 18.84
CA LYS A 481 0.71 -20.70 18.90
C LYS A 481 0.50 -22.18 18.54
N GLU A 482 -0.68 -22.70 18.82
CA GLU A 482 -1.05 -24.08 18.50
C GLU A 482 -1.20 -24.33 16.98
N GLU A 483 -1.60 -23.32 16.23
CA GLU A 483 -1.75 -23.38 14.78
C GLU A 483 -0.49 -22.86 14.05
N HIS A 484 0.15 -21.81 14.62
CA HIS A 484 1.27 -21.10 14.02
C HIS A 484 2.40 -20.87 15.05
N PRO A 485 3.25 -21.87 15.31
CA PRO A 485 4.15 -21.87 16.48
C PRO A 485 5.12 -20.69 16.59
N TRP A 486 5.54 -20.12 15.45
CA TRP A 486 6.61 -19.11 15.43
C TRP A 486 6.23 -17.74 14.87
N ILE A 487 5.08 -17.61 14.21
CA ILE A 487 4.75 -16.36 13.49
C ILE A 487 4.47 -15.18 14.43
N GLY A 488 3.89 -15.46 15.61
CA GLY A 488 3.73 -14.45 16.68
C GLY A 488 5.07 -14.04 17.27
N SER A 489 5.96 -15.02 17.54
CA SER A 489 7.34 -14.77 18.01
C SER A 489 8.12 -13.94 17.00
N LEU A 490 8.02 -14.27 15.71
CA LEU A 490 8.63 -13.51 14.63
C LEU A 490 8.17 -12.03 14.64
N TYR A 491 6.87 -11.79 14.84
CA TYR A 491 6.33 -10.44 14.92
C TYR A 491 6.99 -9.63 16.05
N HIS A 492 7.04 -10.18 17.25
CA HIS A 492 7.66 -9.51 18.40
C HIS A 492 9.15 -9.23 18.18
N ARG A 493 9.90 -10.22 17.66
CA ARG A 493 11.33 -10.06 17.34
C ARG A 493 11.55 -8.97 16.29
N LEU A 494 10.68 -8.92 15.27
CA LEU A 494 10.76 -7.91 14.21
C LEU A 494 10.48 -6.51 14.73
N LEU A 495 9.44 -6.35 15.56
CA LEU A 495 9.11 -5.06 16.18
C LEU A 495 10.22 -4.58 17.12
N ASP A 496 10.82 -5.48 17.87
CA ASP A 496 11.99 -5.23 18.67
C ASP A 496 13.18 -4.75 17.84
N TYR A 497 13.43 -5.39 16.68
CA TYR A 497 14.46 -4.97 15.74
C TYR A 497 14.22 -3.54 15.24
N ILE A 498 13.00 -3.26 14.78
CA ILE A 498 12.61 -1.94 14.27
C ILE A 498 12.82 -0.86 15.33
N SER A 499 12.36 -1.11 16.56
CA SER A 499 12.49 -0.15 17.67
C SER A 499 13.93 0.09 18.08
N LYS A 500 14.75 -0.97 18.17
CA LYS A 500 16.16 -0.88 18.62
C LYS A 500 17.08 -0.28 17.56
N THR A 501 16.81 -0.55 16.29
CA THR A 501 17.67 -0.12 15.17
C THR A 501 17.32 1.28 14.70
N TYR A 502 16.03 1.61 14.63
CA TYR A 502 15.52 2.81 13.97
C TYR A 502 14.71 3.74 14.89
N GLY A 503 14.36 3.28 16.09
CA GLY A 503 13.65 4.10 17.05
C GLY A 503 14.47 5.31 17.50
N GLU A 504 13.84 6.46 17.59
CA GLU A 504 14.46 7.66 18.15
C GLU A 504 14.46 7.53 19.67
N ARG A 505 15.64 7.47 20.29
CA ARG A 505 15.74 7.52 21.75
C ARG A 505 15.17 8.85 22.21
N LYS A 506 14.09 8.83 22.99
CA LYS A 506 13.70 10.02 23.76
C LYS A 506 14.90 10.34 24.68
N GLU A 507 15.59 11.42 24.41
CA GLU A 507 16.51 11.98 25.39
C GLU A 507 15.69 12.23 26.67
N GLN A 508 16.06 11.50 27.72
CA GLN A 508 15.44 11.61 29.06
C GLN A 508 15.91 12.88 29.74
#